data_9bb62213d53d00b02917542b10cff7d5
#
_entry.id   9bb62213d53d00b02917542b10cff7d5
#
_cell.length_a   1.000
_cell.length_b   1.000
_cell.length_c   1.000
_cell.angle_alpha   90.00
_cell.angle_beta   90.00
_cell.angle_gamma   90.00
#
_symmetry.space_group_name_H-M   'P 1'
#
loop_
_entity.id
_entity.type
_entity.pdbx_description
1 polymer ?
#
loop_
_entity_poly.entity_id
_entity_poly.type
_entity_poly.pdbx_seq_one_letter_code
_entity_poly.pdbx_strand_id
1 'polypeptide(L)'
;MSFDRDLFLPVSRDDMARRGWDHYDVLIITGDAYVDHPSFGPTIIGRLLEDEGYRVAILAQPDWRGPAAFSALGRPRLAVMISAGNLDSMVAHYTAAKKRRHDDAYSPGRRAGLRPDHATVVYANRAREVFGDIPIIIGGLEASLRRFAHYDYWEDKVRRSILFDAQADILTYGMGERASVEILSRLASGTPVEEITDVRGTCVAARHPGVCAYPKVEVPSFEEVATDKAAYARANMTEYLEHDAVVGKAILQKHGDRFLIVNPPAATFRRPSCQKQLKHGMCKNRACLAPEPCPNLDADHTDYMMLLRKLRAIPGVKKVFIRSGIRFDFLMKDPSGEFFTDLVQHHISGQLKVAPEHCVAHTLDYMGKPHIEVYEKFREKYFKLNRRYGKDQYLVPYLISSHPGCTLEDAVQLAEWLNKQGHMPEQVQDFYPTPGTLATCMWYTGLDPRTMQPVFVPKTPHDKALQRALMQWRKPQNRKLVLEALHKTGREDLIGYGKRCLIRPDKGQAPSVSRREENSAPRGQKAAPGRGKKGPGNPRKERYSGRRSVEKQEQTGRPVRKAGWAKPAASKKGTKGTKGRKKS
;
A
#
# COMPACT_ATOMS: atom_id res chain seq x y z
N MET A 1 15.10 -32.45 -4.35
CA MET A 1 15.03 -31.66 -5.59
C MET A 1 16.30 -30.81 -5.63
N SER A 2 17.14 -31.00 -6.62
CA SER A 2 18.26 -30.08 -6.88
C SER A 2 17.68 -28.73 -7.27
N PHE A 3 18.14 -27.67 -6.63
CA PHE A 3 17.75 -26.30 -6.94
C PHE A 3 18.49 -25.90 -8.22
N ASP A 4 17.74 -25.71 -9.32
CA ASP A 4 18.31 -25.25 -10.59
C ASP A 4 18.36 -23.71 -10.60
N ARG A 5 19.56 -23.16 -10.46
CA ARG A 5 19.79 -21.72 -10.46
C ARG A 5 19.56 -21.09 -11.83
N ASP A 6 19.67 -21.86 -12.89
CA ASP A 6 19.56 -21.35 -14.27
C ASP A 6 18.11 -21.02 -14.66
N LEU A 7 17.14 -21.47 -13.83
CA LEU A 7 15.75 -21.04 -13.93
C LEU A 7 15.49 -19.59 -13.47
N PHE A 8 16.43 -18.95 -12.76
CA PHE A 8 16.26 -17.59 -12.21
C PHE A 8 17.04 -16.57 -13.04
N LEU A 9 16.56 -15.31 -13.05
CA LEU A 9 17.29 -14.24 -13.71
C LEU A 9 18.67 -14.07 -13.05
N PRO A 10 19.74 -13.86 -13.83
CA PRO A 10 21.09 -13.69 -13.33
C PRO A 10 21.24 -12.55 -12.32
N VAL A 11 21.89 -12.82 -11.20
CA VAL A 11 22.24 -11.83 -10.16
C VAL A 11 23.75 -11.72 -9.93
N SER A 12 24.54 -12.51 -10.66
CA SER A 12 25.99 -12.53 -10.61
C SER A 12 26.60 -12.80 -11.98
N ARG A 13 27.90 -12.51 -12.15
CA ARG A 13 28.65 -12.87 -13.37
C ARG A 13 28.70 -14.39 -13.57
N ASP A 14 28.76 -15.17 -12.50
CA ASP A 14 28.72 -16.64 -12.58
C ASP A 14 27.37 -17.14 -13.12
N ASP A 15 26.24 -16.48 -12.74
CA ASP A 15 24.94 -16.82 -13.31
C ASP A 15 24.87 -16.53 -14.80
N MET A 16 25.46 -15.41 -15.25
CA MET A 16 25.57 -15.10 -16.69
C MET A 16 26.47 -16.09 -17.43
N ALA A 17 27.62 -16.43 -16.85
CA ALA A 17 28.57 -17.38 -17.44
C ALA A 17 27.95 -18.77 -17.63
N ARG A 18 27.15 -19.26 -16.65
CA ARG A 18 26.41 -20.52 -16.79
C ARG A 18 25.39 -20.52 -17.94
N ARG A 19 24.81 -19.35 -18.24
CA ARG A 19 23.93 -19.16 -19.40
C ARG A 19 24.69 -18.93 -20.71
N GLY A 20 26.02 -18.95 -20.70
CA GLY A 20 26.85 -18.64 -21.85
C GLY A 20 26.80 -17.17 -22.28
N TRP A 21 26.51 -16.26 -21.33
CA TRP A 21 26.41 -14.83 -21.61
C TRP A 21 27.73 -14.13 -21.28
N ASP A 22 28.30 -13.50 -22.28
CA ASP A 22 29.44 -12.57 -22.19
C ASP A 22 29.01 -11.13 -21.96
N HIS A 23 27.77 -10.81 -22.32
CA HIS A 23 27.12 -9.51 -22.16
C HIS A 23 25.64 -9.68 -21.85
N TYR A 24 24.99 -8.59 -21.44
CA TYR A 24 23.56 -8.52 -21.22
C TYR A 24 23.01 -7.15 -21.67
N ASP A 25 21.71 -7.10 -21.92
CA ASP A 25 21.05 -5.95 -22.53
C ASP A 25 20.51 -4.96 -21.49
N VAL A 26 19.91 -5.46 -20.43
CA VAL A 26 19.20 -4.65 -19.43
C VAL A 26 19.64 -5.02 -18.02
N LEU A 27 20.01 -3.99 -17.23
CA LEU A 27 20.21 -4.11 -15.79
C LEU A 27 18.99 -3.61 -15.05
N ILE A 28 18.36 -4.46 -14.23
CA ILE A 28 17.29 -4.04 -13.32
C ILE A 28 17.87 -3.86 -11.93
N ILE A 29 17.84 -2.65 -11.39
CA ILE A 29 18.25 -2.32 -10.01
C ILE A 29 17.00 -2.20 -9.15
N THR A 30 16.96 -2.92 -8.04
CA THR A 30 15.80 -2.91 -7.13
C THR A 30 16.19 -2.71 -5.68
N GLY A 31 15.34 -1.98 -4.93
CA GLY A 31 15.47 -1.81 -3.49
C GLY A 31 15.00 -3.02 -2.67
N ASP A 32 14.41 -4.04 -3.28
CA ASP A 32 14.02 -5.29 -2.64
C ASP A 32 15.08 -6.38 -2.86
N ALA A 33 15.13 -7.36 -1.96
CA ALA A 33 15.78 -8.62 -2.25
C ALA A 33 15.15 -9.27 -3.50
N TYR A 34 15.95 -9.95 -4.31
CA TYR A 34 15.41 -10.65 -5.46
C TYR A 34 14.58 -11.86 -5.02
N VAL A 35 13.33 -11.84 -5.43
CA VAL A 35 12.37 -12.95 -5.26
C VAL A 35 11.67 -13.14 -6.60
N ASP A 36 11.85 -14.30 -7.22
CA ASP A 36 11.19 -14.63 -8.48
C ASP A 36 9.72 -15.01 -8.23
N HIS A 37 8.89 -14.00 -8.14
CA HIS A 37 7.48 -14.14 -7.87
C HIS A 37 6.67 -12.99 -8.50
N PRO A 38 5.49 -13.23 -9.09
CA PRO A 38 4.68 -12.21 -9.76
C PRO A 38 4.15 -11.07 -8.87
N SER A 39 4.36 -11.14 -7.55
CA SER A 39 4.09 -10.00 -6.64
C SER A 39 5.20 -8.96 -6.62
N PHE A 40 6.33 -9.19 -7.33
CA PHE A 40 7.46 -8.29 -7.37
C PHE A 40 7.58 -7.66 -8.76
N GLY A 41 7.37 -6.34 -8.83
CA GLY A 41 7.41 -5.60 -10.10
C GLY A 41 8.70 -5.79 -10.90
N PRO A 42 9.89 -5.66 -10.30
CA PRO A 42 11.16 -5.89 -11.00
C PRO A 42 11.27 -7.30 -11.62
N THR A 43 10.73 -8.31 -10.95
CA THR A 43 10.69 -9.68 -11.48
C THR A 43 9.73 -9.82 -12.66
N ILE A 44 8.52 -9.23 -12.57
CA ILE A 44 7.56 -9.24 -13.69
C ILE A 44 8.19 -8.60 -14.92
N ILE A 45 8.77 -7.42 -14.77
CA ILE A 45 9.42 -6.71 -15.89
C ILE A 45 10.61 -7.53 -16.42
N GLY A 46 11.45 -8.07 -15.53
CA GLY A 46 12.60 -8.88 -15.95
C GLY A 46 12.19 -10.13 -16.74
N ARG A 47 11.16 -10.85 -16.28
CA ARG A 47 10.63 -12.03 -16.97
C ARG A 47 9.95 -11.70 -18.29
N LEU A 48 9.20 -10.60 -18.34
CA LEU A 48 8.60 -10.12 -19.58
C LEU A 48 9.68 -9.80 -20.61
N LEU A 49 10.72 -9.08 -20.23
CA LEU A 49 11.80 -8.71 -21.12
C LEU A 49 12.64 -9.92 -21.57
N GLU A 50 12.82 -10.92 -20.70
CA GLU A 50 13.44 -12.21 -21.05
C GLU A 50 12.58 -12.96 -22.10
N ASP A 51 11.25 -12.96 -21.95
CA ASP A 51 10.30 -13.55 -22.92
C ASP A 51 10.34 -12.83 -24.28
N GLU A 52 10.58 -11.51 -24.27
CA GLU A 52 10.80 -10.69 -25.48
C GLU A 52 12.21 -10.85 -26.09
N GLY A 53 13.05 -11.74 -25.52
CA GLY A 53 14.37 -12.10 -26.05
C GLY A 53 15.54 -11.26 -25.55
N TYR A 54 15.34 -10.36 -24.59
CA TYR A 54 16.44 -9.59 -24.00
C TYR A 54 17.18 -10.38 -22.91
N ARG A 55 18.50 -10.18 -22.84
CA ARG A 55 19.33 -10.69 -21.75
C ARG A 55 19.21 -9.73 -20.56
N VAL A 56 18.54 -10.16 -19.50
CA VAL A 56 18.24 -9.34 -18.33
C VAL A 56 19.00 -9.82 -17.11
N ALA A 57 19.67 -8.90 -16.41
CA ALA A 57 20.30 -9.17 -15.12
C ALA A 57 19.68 -8.30 -14.02
N ILE A 58 19.66 -8.81 -12.78
CA ILE A 58 19.10 -8.12 -11.62
C ILE A 58 20.18 -7.79 -10.61
N LEU A 59 20.26 -6.54 -10.19
CA LEU A 59 21.08 -6.05 -9.10
C LEU A 59 20.16 -5.69 -7.91
N ALA A 60 20.04 -6.63 -6.97
CA ALA A 60 19.13 -6.52 -5.83
C ALA A 60 19.84 -5.88 -4.63
N GLN A 61 19.30 -4.80 -4.11
CA GLN A 61 19.82 -4.08 -2.92
C GLN A 61 21.34 -3.85 -2.94
N PRO A 62 21.90 -3.22 -4.00
CA PRO A 62 23.33 -2.92 -4.02
C PRO A 62 23.72 -2.01 -2.84
N ASP A 63 24.93 -2.13 -2.36
CA ASP A 63 25.46 -1.16 -1.39
C ASP A 63 25.55 0.22 -2.04
N TRP A 64 24.65 1.10 -1.62
CA TRP A 64 24.45 2.42 -2.18
C TRP A 64 25.45 3.47 -1.68
N ARG A 65 26.27 3.12 -0.68
CA ARG A 65 27.26 4.05 -0.07
C ARG A 65 28.39 4.41 -1.01
N GLY A 66 28.61 3.58 -2.02
CA GLY A 66 29.61 3.82 -3.06
C GLY A 66 29.22 3.22 -4.41
N PRO A 67 29.94 3.56 -5.50
CA PRO A 67 29.64 3.12 -6.85
C PRO A 67 30.01 1.65 -7.13
N ALA A 68 30.91 1.06 -6.38
CA ALA A 68 31.54 -0.23 -6.70
C ALA A 68 30.51 -1.38 -6.86
N ALA A 69 29.46 -1.42 -6.03
CA ALA A 69 28.44 -2.45 -6.13
C ALA A 69 27.64 -2.37 -7.44
N PHE A 70 27.52 -1.19 -8.03
CA PHE A 70 26.75 -0.97 -9.26
C PHE A 70 27.48 -1.47 -10.52
N SER A 71 28.80 -1.53 -10.49
CA SER A 71 29.63 -2.06 -11.58
C SER A 71 29.85 -3.59 -11.51
N ALA A 72 29.30 -4.27 -10.50
CA ALA A 72 29.56 -5.69 -10.24
C ALA A 72 29.25 -6.62 -11.42
N LEU A 73 28.19 -6.34 -12.17
CA LEU A 73 27.76 -7.12 -13.34
C LEU A 73 28.35 -6.62 -14.67
N GLY A 74 29.02 -5.46 -14.68
CA GLY A 74 29.49 -4.79 -15.88
C GLY A 74 28.45 -3.81 -16.46
N ARG A 75 28.70 -3.25 -17.65
CA ARG A 75 27.81 -2.30 -18.32
C ARG A 75 26.75 -3.04 -19.16
N PRO A 76 25.44 -2.73 -19.03
CA PRO A 76 24.42 -3.24 -19.94
C PRO A 76 24.55 -2.60 -21.32
N ARG A 77 24.00 -3.27 -22.34
CA ARG A 77 24.07 -2.77 -23.72
C ARG A 77 23.03 -1.68 -24.01
N LEU A 78 21.82 -1.82 -23.47
CA LEU A 78 20.67 -0.97 -23.86
C LEU A 78 20.27 0.02 -22.76
N ALA A 79 20.02 -0.45 -21.55
CA ALA A 79 19.48 0.41 -20.51
C ALA A 79 19.71 -0.11 -19.09
N VAL A 80 19.59 0.81 -18.12
CA VAL A 80 19.43 0.52 -16.68
C VAL A 80 18.00 0.88 -16.27
N MET A 81 17.27 -0.09 -15.71
CA MET A 81 15.92 0.11 -15.17
C MET A 81 15.96 0.09 -13.65
N ILE A 82 15.29 1.04 -12.99
CA ILE A 82 15.44 1.25 -11.54
C ILE A 82 14.11 1.36 -10.84
N SER A 83 13.98 0.64 -9.73
CA SER A 83 12.81 0.71 -8.84
C SER A 83 13.25 0.68 -7.37
N ALA A 84 12.54 1.43 -6.52
CA ALA A 84 12.71 1.32 -5.06
C ALA A 84 12.26 -0.04 -4.48
N GLY A 85 11.61 -0.87 -5.29
CA GLY A 85 11.01 -2.14 -4.90
C GLY A 85 9.48 -2.04 -4.77
N ASN A 86 8.87 -2.98 -4.05
CA ASN A 86 7.42 -3.10 -3.89
C ASN A 86 6.78 -1.99 -3.05
N LEU A 87 7.57 -1.30 -2.25
CA LEU A 87 7.13 -0.14 -1.46
C LEU A 87 7.96 1.09 -1.79
N ASP A 88 7.35 2.24 -1.58
CA ASP A 88 8.06 3.49 -1.43
C ASP A 88 9.10 3.38 -0.31
N SER A 89 10.34 3.79 -0.54
CA SER A 89 11.44 3.62 0.43
C SER A 89 11.19 4.35 1.73
N MET A 90 10.58 5.53 1.67
CA MET A 90 10.23 6.31 2.86
C MET A 90 9.11 5.63 3.67
N VAL A 91 8.12 5.03 2.99
CA VAL A 91 7.06 4.22 3.65
C VAL A 91 7.65 2.94 4.25
N ALA A 92 8.63 2.32 3.58
CA ALA A 92 9.32 1.15 4.11
C ALA A 92 10.11 1.47 5.38
N HIS A 93 10.73 2.65 5.45
CA HIS A 93 11.61 3.02 6.55
C HIS A 93 10.91 3.71 7.72
N TYR A 94 9.81 4.43 7.47
CA TYR A 94 9.20 5.29 8.49
C TYR A 94 7.71 5.01 8.68
N THR A 95 7.24 5.25 9.90
CA THR A 95 5.81 5.29 10.22
C THR A 95 5.21 6.66 9.84
N ALA A 96 3.87 6.79 9.87
CA ALA A 96 3.19 8.07 9.70
C ALA A 96 3.60 9.15 10.76
N ALA A 97 4.12 8.72 11.91
CA ALA A 97 4.69 9.60 12.93
C ALA A 97 6.19 9.88 12.74
N LYS A 98 6.73 9.65 11.54
CA LYS A 98 8.15 9.81 11.15
C LYS A 98 9.14 9.01 12.03
N LYS A 99 8.68 7.96 12.72
CA LYS A 99 9.54 7.06 13.50
C LYS A 99 10.11 5.98 12.59
N ARG A 100 11.42 5.74 12.69
CA ARG A 100 12.09 4.71 11.89
C ARG A 100 11.57 3.31 12.28
N ARG A 101 11.36 2.47 11.27
CA ARG A 101 11.00 1.06 11.44
C ARG A 101 12.25 0.26 11.77
N HIS A 102 12.08 -0.81 12.56
CA HIS A 102 13.18 -1.69 12.98
C HIS A 102 13.41 -2.84 12.01
N ASP A 103 12.49 -3.09 11.10
CA ASP A 103 12.55 -4.17 10.12
C ASP A 103 12.11 -3.70 8.73
N ASP A 104 12.58 -4.40 7.71
CA ASP A 104 12.16 -4.26 6.32
C ASP A 104 11.74 -5.63 5.78
N ALA A 105 10.44 -5.81 5.54
CA ALA A 105 9.88 -7.09 5.11
C ALA A 105 10.40 -7.57 3.73
N TYR A 106 10.96 -6.67 2.94
CA TYR A 106 11.48 -6.95 1.60
C TYR A 106 13.01 -7.08 1.55
N SER A 107 13.66 -7.04 2.70
CA SER A 107 15.10 -7.24 2.81
C SER A 107 15.44 -8.64 3.34
N PRO A 108 16.62 -9.22 3.01
CA PRO A 108 17.06 -10.49 3.53
C PRO A 108 17.09 -10.50 5.06
N GLY A 109 16.46 -11.51 5.67
CA GLY A 109 16.33 -11.61 7.12
C GLY A 109 15.54 -10.46 7.77
N ARG A 110 14.74 -9.72 7.00
CA ARG A 110 14.00 -8.53 7.44
C ARG A 110 14.91 -7.40 7.97
N ARG A 111 16.14 -7.34 7.54
CA ARG A 111 17.11 -6.34 8.02
C ARG A 111 16.79 -4.96 7.47
N ALA A 112 16.54 -3.99 8.37
CA ALA A 112 16.39 -2.59 7.99
C ALA A 112 17.72 -1.95 7.58
N GLY A 113 17.67 -0.92 6.72
CA GLY A 113 18.82 -0.10 6.34
C GLY A 113 19.68 -0.66 5.18
N LEU A 114 19.21 -1.70 4.49
CA LEU A 114 19.88 -2.20 3.27
C LEU A 114 19.52 -1.35 2.03
N ARG A 115 18.32 -0.77 1.97
CA ARG A 115 18.00 0.23 0.94
C ARG A 115 18.22 1.64 1.48
N PRO A 116 18.52 2.65 0.63
CA PRO A 116 18.58 4.06 1.04
C PRO A 116 17.20 4.67 1.21
N ASP A 117 17.12 5.82 1.88
CA ASP A 117 16.00 6.74 1.76
C ASP A 117 15.98 7.31 0.33
N HIS A 118 14.77 7.55 -0.24
CA HIS A 118 14.62 7.96 -1.64
C HIS A 118 15.37 7.04 -2.62
N ALA A 119 15.17 5.74 -2.47
CA ALA A 119 15.99 4.70 -3.11
C ALA A 119 16.09 4.87 -4.64
N THR A 120 15.00 5.25 -5.31
CA THR A 120 15.00 5.46 -6.77
C THR A 120 15.99 6.55 -7.17
N VAL A 121 16.02 7.67 -6.44
CA VAL A 121 16.94 8.79 -6.71
C VAL A 121 18.39 8.36 -6.47
N VAL A 122 18.65 7.73 -5.32
CA VAL A 122 20.01 7.33 -4.95
C VAL A 122 20.56 6.30 -5.94
N TYR A 123 19.78 5.30 -6.28
CA TYR A 123 20.21 4.27 -7.23
C TYR A 123 20.42 4.83 -8.64
N ALA A 124 19.55 5.73 -9.09
CA ALA A 124 19.69 6.35 -10.40
C ALA A 124 20.97 7.22 -10.49
N ASN A 125 21.24 8.03 -9.48
CA ASN A 125 22.46 8.84 -9.44
C ASN A 125 23.71 7.96 -9.37
N ARG A 126 23.70 6.83 -8.63
CA ARG A 126 24.80 5.87 -8.64
C ARG A 126 24.97 5.18 -9.98
N ALA A 127 23.87 4.80 -10.64
CA ALA A 127 23.94 4.23 -11.98
C ALA A 127 24.48 5.24 -12.99
N ARG A 128 24.10 6.52 -12.91
CA ARG A 128 24.63 7.59 -13.75
C ARG A 128 26.12 7.81 -13.54
N GLU A 129 26.57 7.78 -12.27
CA GLU A 129 27.99 7.88 -11.92
C GLU A 129 28.83 6.74 -12.53
N VAL A 130 28.31 5.51 -12.53
CA VAL A 130 29.04 4.32 -13.01
C VAL A 130 28.97 4.16 -14.52
N PHE A 131 27.80 4.40 -15.13
CA PHE A 131 27.53 4.04 -16.51
C PHE A 131 27.49 5.24 -17.48
N GLY A 132 27.54 6.47 -16.96
CA GLY A 132 27.59 7.69 -17.78
C GLY A 132 26.32 7.90 -18.62
N ASP A 133 26.46 7.75 -19.93
CA ASP A 133 25.46 8.06 -20.96
C ASP A 133 24.42 6.95 -21.23
N ILE A 134 24.51 5.82 -20.50
CA ILE A 134 23.52 4.73 -20.67
C ILE A 134 22.10 5.25 -20.37
N PRO A 135 21.08 4.88 -21.15
CA PRO A 135 19.69 5.21 -20.82
C PRO A 135 19.29 4.72 -19.42
N ILE A 136 18.80 5.62 -18.58
CA ILE A 136 18.28 5.32 -17.23
C ILE A 136 16.77 5.48 -17.24
N ILE A 137 16.07 4.38 -16.99
CA ILE A 137 14.61 4.31 -16.92
C ILE A 137 14.22 4.05 -15.47
N ILE A 138 13.53 4.97 -14.83
CA ILE A 138 13.02 4.78 -13.47
C ILE A 138 11.55 4.36 -13.51
N GLY A 139 11.13 3.57 -12.51
CA GLY A 139 9.74 3.10 -12.45
C GLY A 139 9.35 2.56 -11.08
N GLY A 140 8.23 1.86 -11.05
CA GLY A 140 7.64 1.33 -9.82
C GLY A 140 6.87 2.38 -9.01
N LEU A 141 6.48 2.00 -7.78
CA LEU A 141 5.57 2.79 -6.96
C LEU A 141 6.15 4.16 -6.59
N GLU A 142 7.40 4.20 -6.11
CA GLU A 142 8.05 5.43 -5.65
C GLU A 142 8.18 6.48 -6.77
N ALA A 143 8.61 6.06 -7.96
CA ALA A 143 8.72 6.92 -9.12
C ALA A 143 7.34 7.39 -9.60
N SER A 144 6.36 6.48 -9.70
CA SER A 144 5.01 6.80 -10.15
C SER A 144 4.32 7.85 -9.28
N LEU A 145 4.50 7.77 -7.97
CA LEU A 145 3.90 8.71 -7.00
C LEU A 145 4.54 10.10 -7.05
N ARG A 146 5.79 10.19 -7.49
CA ARG A 146 6.59 11.44 -7.53
C ARG A 146 6.83 11.95 -8.94
N ARG A 147 6.05 11.49 -9.92
CA ARG A 147 6.23 11.88 -11.33
C ARG A 147 5.98 13.36 -11.62
N PHE A 148 5.11 14.03 -10.86
CA PHE A 148 4.87 15.48 -10.92
C PHE A 148 5.62 16.23 -9.83
N ALA A 149 5.52 17.56 -9.82
CA ALA A 149 5.80 18.33 -8.62
C ALA A 149 4.88 17.85 -7.49
N HIS A 150 5.46 17.46 -6.36
CA HIS A 150 4.72 16.76 -5.31
C HIS A 150 5.11 17.24 -3.92
N TYR A 151 4.14 17.24 -2.99
CA TYR A 151 4.42 17.46 -1.59
C TYR A 151 5.15 16.27 -0.97
N ASP A 152 6.34 16.53 -0.44
CA ASP A 152 7.11 15.57 0.35
C ASP A 152 6.80 15.76 1.84
N TYR A 153 6.23 14.70 2.43
CA TYR A 153 5.80 14.71 3.83
C TYR A 153 6.98 14.82 4.82
N TRP A 154 8.15 14.27 4.48
CA TRP A 154 9.30 14.25 5.39
C TRP A 154 10.00 15.60 5.44
N GLU A 155 10.16 16.24 4.29
CA GLU A 155 10.78 17.54 4.16
C GLU A 155 9.80 18.71 4.36
N ASP A 156 8.48 18.40 4.43
CA ASP A 156 7.37 19.36 4.56
C ASP A 156 7.41 20.47 3.50
N LYS A 157 7.75 20.10 2.27
CA LYS A 157 7.82 21.02 1.12
C LYS A 157 7.39 20.36 -0.18
N VAL A 158 7.09 21.17 -1.19
CA VAL A 158 6.88 20.67 -2.55
C VAL A 158 8.25 20.45 -3.21
N ARG A 159 8.45 19.25 -3.75
CA ARG A 159 9.61 18.88 -4.56
C ARG A 159 9.25 18.86 -6.03
N ARG A 160 10.23 19.06 -6.89
CA ARG A 160 10.09 18.86 -8.33
C ARG A 160 9.87 17.39 -8.67
N SER A 161 9.48 17.07 -9.91
CA SER A 161 9.39 15.70 -10.36
C SER A 161 10.66 14.90 -10.07
N ILE A 162 10.48 13.66 -9.61
CA ILE A 162 11.59 12.72 -9.33
C ILE A 162 12.47 12.46 -10.56
N LEU A 163 11.92 12.63 -11.77
CA LEU A 163 12.66 12.47 -13.02
C LEU A 163 13.91 13.38 -13.05
N PHE A 164 13.78 14.61 -12.56
CA PHE A 164 14.91 15.57 -12.50
C PHE A 164 15.89 15.26 -11.36
N ASP A 165 15.38 14.85 -10.18
CA ASP A 165 16.23 14.53 -9.04
C ASP A 165 17.03 13.25 -9.25
N ALA A 166 16.46 12.29 -9.97
CA ALA A 166 17.08 11.02 -10.35
C ALA A 166 18.03 11.14 -11.56
N GLN A 167 18.05 12.27 -12.26
CA GLN A 167 18.79 12.44 -13.52
C GLN A 167 18.50 11.30 -14.51
N ALA A 168 17.23 10.85 -14.52
CA ALA A 168 16.79 9.77 -15.38
C ALA A 168 16.26 10.31 -16.72
N ASP A 169 16.32 9.50 -17.75
CA ASP A 169 15.90 9.86 -19.11
C ASP A 169 14.39 9.66 -19.28
N ILE A 170 13.87 8.53 -18.81
CA ILE A 170 12.45 8.18 -18.88
C ILE A 170 11.98 7.69 -17.50
N LEU A 171 10.76 8.07 -17.14
CA LEU A 171 10.03 7.50 -16.01
C LEU A 171 8.82 6.73 -16.54
N THR A 172 8.71 5.44 -16.22
CA THR A 172 7.51 4.63 -16.45
C THR A 172 6.61 4.67 -15.22
N TYR A 173 5.31 4.89 -15.39
CA TYR A 173 4.38 4.96 -14.27
C TYR A 173 3.17 4.02 -14.44
N GLY A 174 2.59 3.62 -13.31
CA GLY A 174 1.51 2.65 -13.28
C GLY A 174 2.02 1.24 -13.61
N MET A 175 1.34 0.55 -14.52
CA MET A 175 1.76 -0.77 -15.00
C MET A 175 2.73 -0.58 -16.18
N GLY A 176 4.00 -0.84 -15.94
CA GLY A 176 5.10 -0.50 -16.84
C GLY A 176 5.40 -1.54 -17.92
N GLU A 177 4.65 -2.65 -18.00
CA GLU A 177 4.96 -3.79 -18.87
C GLU A 177 5.06 -3.38 -20.33
N ARG A 178 4.01 -2.77 -20.88
CA ARG A 178 3.97 -2.34 -22.29
C ARG A 178 4.99 -1.24 -22.59
N ALA A 179 5.09 -0.25 -21.71
CA ALA A 179 6.03 0.84 -21.87
C ALA A 179 7.47 0.33 -21.87
N SER A 180 7.81 -0.63 -21.00
CA SER A 180 9.15 -1.22 -20.93
C SER A 180 9.53 -1.93 -22.23
N VAL A 181 8.64 -2.75 -22.77
CA VAL A 181 8.87 -3.45 -24.05
C VAL A 181 9.04 -2.45 -25.20
N GLU A 182 8.16 -1.46 -25.31
CA GLU A 182 8.20 -0.45 -26.36
C GLU A 182 9.48 0.40 -26.32
N ILE A 183 9.88 0.88 -25.12
CA ILE A 183 11.12 1.65 -24.96
C ILE A 183 12.33 0.82 -25.37
N LEU A 184 12.45 -0.42 -24.87
CA LEU A 184 13.59 -1.27 -25.19
C LEU A 184 13.65 -1.69 -26.66
N SER A 185 12.51 -1.91 -27.30
CA SER A 185 12.44 -2.19 -28.73
C SER A 185 12.98 -1.01 -29.57
N ARG A 186 12.65 0.23 -29.18
CA ARG A 186 13.16 1.44 -29.86
C ARG A 186 14.66 1.63 -29.61
N LEU A 187 15.13 1.44 -28.35
CA LEU A 187 16.57 1.50 -28.05
C LEU A 187 17.36 0.42 -28.79
N ALA A 188 16.83 -0.81 -28.87
CA ALA A 188 17.46 -1.91 -29.59
C ALA A 188 17.54 -1.66 -31.12
N SER A 189 16.59 -0.90 -31.67
CA SER A 189 16.61 -0.46 -33.07
C SER A 189 17.51 0.77 -33.32
N GLY A 190 18.17 1.28 -32.26
CA GLY A 190 19.12 2.41 -32.37
C GLY A 190 18.47 3.78 -32.21
N THR A 191 17.20 3.88 -31.80
CA THR A 191 16.56 5.17 -31.52
C THR A 191 17.22 5.83 -30.30
N PRO A 192 17.72 7.07 -30.39
CA PRO A 192 18.25 7.80 -29.23
C PRO A 192 17.17 7.97 -28.14
N VAL A 193 17.57 7.86 -26.88
CA VAL A 193 16.61 7.90 -25.75
C VAL A 193 15.86 9.23 -25.67
N GLU A 194 16.47 10.33 -26.05
CA GLU A 194 15.89 11.67 -26.10
C GLU A 194 14.79 11.83 -27.16
N GLU A 195 14.73 10.95 -28.15
CA GLU A 195 13.68 10.90 -29.17
C GLU A 195 12.48 10.05 -28.74
N ILE A 196 12.62 9.25 -27.68
CA ILE A 196 11.54 8.40 -27.16
C ILE A 196 10.63 9.23 -26.25
N THR A 197 9.81 10.10 -26.81
CA THR A 197 9.01 11.08 -26.06
C THR A 197 7.52 10.76 -26.02
N ASP A 198 7.04 9.76 -26.78
CA ASP A 198 5.62 9.52 -27.09
C ASP A 198 5.08 8.18 -26.56
N VAL A 199 5.87 7.43 -25.78
CA VAL A 199 5.41 6.16 -25.22
C VAL A 199 4.36 6.41 -24.14
N ARG A 200 3.20 5.73 -24.23
CA ARG A 200 2.14 5.85 -23.21
C ARG A 200 2.59 5.29 -21.86
N GLY A 201 2.17 5.94 -20.77
CA GLY A 201 2.55 5.55 -19.41
C GLY A 201 3.97 5.97 -19.03
N THR A 202 4.51 6.98 -19.72
CA THR A 202 5.85 7.53 -19.42
C THR A 202 5.82 9.01 -19.08
N CYS A 203 6.89 9.45 -18.43
CA CYS A 203 7.22 10.86 -18.28
C CYS A 203 8.62 11.09 -18.83
N VAL A 204 8.78 12.19 -19.57
CA VAL A 204 10.04 12.64 -20.14
C VAL A 204 10.24 14.13 -19.89
N ALA A 205 11.48 14.58 -19.94
CA ALA A 205 11.82 15.98 -19.79
C ALA A 205 12.34 16.55 -21.11
N ALA A 206 11.75 17.66 -21.59
CA ALA A 206 12.13 18.31 -22.83
C ALA A 206 12.34 19.82 -22.64
N ARG A 207 13.13 20.46 -23.51
CA ARG A 207 13.27 21.92 -23.55
C ARG A 207 12.07 22.61 -24.19
N HIS A 208 11.38 21.93 -25.11
CA HIS A 208 10.24 22.48 -25.85
C HIS A 208 9.03 21.55 -25.74
N PRO A 209 7.83 22.09 -25.46
CA PRO A 209 6.60 21.29 -25.36
C PRO A 209 6.11 20.77 -26.72
N GLY A 210 6.74 21.20 -27.83
CA GLY A 210 6.41 20.78 -29.19
C GLY A 210 6.67 19.30 -29.48
N VAL A 211 7.55 18.64 -28.72
CA VAL A 211 7.85 17.19 -28.87
C VAL A 211 6.73 16.29 -28.35
N CYS A 212 5.73 16.84 -27.65
CA CYS A 212 4.60 16.08 -27.15
C CYS A 212 3.67 15.66 -28.29
N ALA A 213 3.54 14.36 -28.54
CA ALA A 213 2.73 13.79 -29.62
C ALA A 213 1.22 13.76 -29.34
N TYR A 214 0.80 13.94 -28.08
CA TYR A 214 -0.59 13.83 -27.66
C TYR A 214 -1.28 15.17 -27.53
N PRO A 215 -2.64 15.23 -27.60
CA PRO A 215 -3.38 16.36 -27.09
C PRO A 215 -2.92 16.67 -25.67
N LYS A 216 -2.72 17.93 -25.36
CA LYS A 216 -2.02 18.32 -24.13
C LYS A 216 -2.80 19.35 -23.31
N VAL A 217 -2.57 19.36 -22.01
CA VAL A 217 -3.03 20.36 -21.04
C VAL A 217 -1.82 20.81 -20.22
N GLU A 218 -1.72 22.08 -19.98
CA GLU A 218 -0.67 22.66 -19.13
C GLU A 218 -1.24 22.87 -17.72
N VAL A 219 -0.44 22.51 -16.71
CA VAL A 219 -0.71 22.77 -15.30
C VAL A 219 0.25 23.83 -14.76
N PRO A 220 -0.06 24.49 -13.63
CA PRO A 220 0.86 25.42 -12.99
C PRO A 220 2.27 24.86 -12.85
N SER A 221 3.28 25.71 -13.07
CA SER A 221 4.69 25.35 -12.98
C SER A 221 5.08 24.82 -11.61
N PHE A 222 6.25 24.17 -11.52
CA PHE A 222 6.82 23.76 -10.23
C PHE A 222 6.95 24.94 -9.27
N GLU A 223 7.41 26.08 -9.75
CA GLU A 223 7.63 27.30 -8.97
C GLU A 223 6.32 27.86 -8.40
N GLU A 224 5.25 27.82 -9.19
CA GLU A 224 3.91 28.26 -8.76
C GLU A 224 3.33 27.27 -7.73
N VAL A 225 3.35 25.96 -7.98
CA VAL A 225 2.80 24.98 -7.03
C VAL A 225 3.62 24.87 -5.75
N ALA A 226 4.89 25.24 -5.78
CA ALA A 226 5.73 25.27 -4.58
C ALA A 226 5.38 26.41 -3.62
N THR A 227 4.80 27.50 -4.13
CA THR A 227 4.51 28.72 -3.36
C THR A 227 3.02 28.96 -3.14
N ASP A 228 2.15 28.55 -4.09
CA ASP A 228 0.70 28.70 -4.01
C ASP A 228 -0.01 27.36 -3.82
N LYS A 229 -0.63 27.18 -2.64
CA LYS A 229 -1.42 26.00 -2.30
C LYS A 229 -2.65 25.81 -3.18
N ALA A 230 -3.27 26.89 -3.66
CA ALA A 230 -4.41 26.80 -4.55
C ALA A 230 -3.97 26.35 -5.96
N ALA A 231 -2.82 26.84 -6.45
CA ALA A 231 -2.22 26.35 -7.68
C ALA A 231 -1.87 24.84 -7.58
N TYR A 232 -1.31 24.41 -6.44
CA TYR A 232 -1.04 22.99 -6.18
C TYR A 232 -2.32 22.15 -6.23
N ALA A 233 -3.42 22.62 -5.61
CA ALA A 233 -4.69 21.89 -5.62
C ALA A 233 -5.28 21.79 -7.03
N ARG A 234 -5.22 22.87 -7.83
CA ARG A 234 -5.66 22.87 -9.24
C ARG A 234 -4.83 21.92 -10.10
N ALA A 235 -3.50 21.95 -9.96
CA ALA A 235 -2.61 21.03 -10.67
C ALA A 235 -2.95 19.57 -10.35
N ASN A 236 -3.03 19.23 -9.06
CA ASN A 236 -3.34 17.86 -8.60
C ASN A 236 -4.70 17.37 -9.10
N MET A 237 -5.72 18.25 -9.18
CA MET A 237 -7.03 17.87 -9.73
C MET A 237 -6.95 17.61 -11.24
N THR A 238 -6.20 18.42 -11.99
CA THR A 238 -5.97 18.20 -13.43
C THR A 238 -5.24 16.88 -13.67
N GLU A 239 -4.18 16.60 -12.89
CA GLU A 239 -3.47 15.32 -12.92
C GLU A 239 -4.39 14.12 -12.68
N TYR A 240 -5.31 14.24 -11.71
CA TYR A 240 -6.30 13.21 -11.41
C TYR A 240 -7.28 12.98 -12.56
N LEU A 241 -7.81 14.04 -13.17
CA LEU A 241 -8.81 13.96 -14.24
C LEU A 241 -8.23 13.48 -15.58
N GLU A 242 -7.00 13.84 -15.91
CA GLU A 242 -6.34 13.43 -17.15
C GLU A 242 -5.65 12.06 -17.03
N HIS A 243 -5.65 11.45 -15.83
CA HIS A 243 -5.18 10.08 -15.64
C HIS A 243 -6.18 9.06 -16.22
N ASP A 244 -6.49 9.21 -17.50
CA ASP A 244 -7.45 8.41 -18.24
C ASP A 244 -6.77 7.75 -19.46
N ALA A 245 -6.82 6.42 -19.52
CA ALA A 245 -6.17 5.66 -20.59
C ALA A 245 -6.89 5.76 -21.96
N VAL A 246 -8.12 6.29 -22.01
CA VAL A 246 -8.93 6.37 -23.22
C VAL A 246 -8.91 7.77 -23.82
N VAL A 247 -9.25 8.78 -23.03
CA VAL A 247 -9.39 10.17 -23.48
C VAL A 247 -8.45 11.16 -22.79
N GLY A 248 -7.60 10.67 -21.87
CA GLY A 248 -6.64 11.51 -21.15
C GLY A 248 -5.65 12.20 -22.08
N LYS A 249 -5.34 13.44 -21.73
CA LYS A 249 -4.35 14.25 -22.43
C LYS A 249 -2.98 14.07 -21.79
N ALA A 250 -1.93 14.38 -22.54
CA ALA A 250 -0.63 14.59 -21.94
C ALA A 250 -0.65 15.84 -21.05
N ILE A 251 0.02 15.77 -19.91
CA ILE A 251 0.12 16.89 -18.98
C ILE A 251 1.51 17.50 -19.09
N LEU A 252 1.55 18.80 -19.27
CA LEU A 252 2.78 19.59 -19.28
C LEU A 252 2.92 20.35 -17.97
N GLN A 253 4.07 20.23 -17.33
CA GLN A 253 4.43 21.05 -16.17
C GLN A 253 5.82 21.67 -16.37
N LYS A 254 5.91 22.97 -16.28
CA LYS A 254 7.19 23.67 -16.39
C LYS A 254 8.02 23.53 -15.12
N HIS A 255 9.32 23.27 -15.27
CA HIS A 255 10.32 23.16 -14.21
C HIS A 255 11.57 23.97 -14.64
N GLY A 256 11.65 25.21 -14.26
CA GLY A 256 12.72 26.11 -14.73
C GLY A 256 12.69 26.31 -16.24
N ASP A 257 13.75 25.91 -16.93
CA ASP A 257 13.92 25.99 -18.39
C ASP A 257 13.43 24.71 -19.15
N ARG A 258 12.91 23.73 -18.43
CA ARG A 258 12.47 22.45 -19.00
C ARG A 258 10.98 22.19 -18.76
N PHE A 259 10.38 21.40 -19.61
CA PHE A 259 9.03 20.86 -19.46
C PHE A 259 9.08 19.39 -19.08
N LEU A 260 8.37 19.04 -18.01
CA LEU A 260 7.95 17.68 -17.75
C LEU A 260 6.77 17.39 -18.67
N ILE A 261 6.84 16.33 -19.45
CA ILE A 261 5.77 15.81 -20.29
C ILE A 261 5.34 14.47 -19.68
N VAL A 262 4.11 14.40 -19.18
CA VAL A 262 3.52 13.17 -18.67
C VAL A 262 2.54 12.67 -19.72
N ASN A 263 2.91 11.63 -20.43
CA ASN A 263 2.09 11.02 -21.49
C ASN A 263 0.84 10.36 -20.89
N PRO A 264 -0.25 10.19 -21.67
CA PRO A 264 -1.44 9.49 -21.18
C PRO A 264 -1.12 8.08 -20.69
N PRO A 265 -1.85 7.53 -19.69
CA PRO A 265 -1.61 6.19 -19.17
C PRO A 265 -1.69 5.13 -20.27
N ALA A 266 -0.89 4.08 -20.18
CA ALA A 266 -1.08 2.89 -20.98
C ALA A 266 -2.38 2.19 -20.56
N ALA A 267 -3.18 1.70 -21.52
CA ALA A 267 -4.32 0.86 -21.21
C ALA A 267 -3.83 -0.46 -20.63
N THR A 268 -4.12 -0.70 -19.36
CA THR A 268 -3.55 -1.81 -18.62
C THR A 268 -4.50 -2.97 -18.44
N PHE A 269 -5.81 -2.71 -18.47
CA PHE A 269 -6.80 -3.75 -18.29
C PHE A 269 -7.36 -4.23 -19.63
N ARG A 270 -7.52 -5.54 -19.73
CA ARG A 270 -8.10 -6.18 -20.91
C ARG A 270 -9.55 -5.79 -21.12
N ARG A 271 -10.28 -5.49 -20.02
CA ARG A 271 -11.66 -5.03 -20.01
C ARG A 271 -11.77 -3.71 -19.24
N PRO A 272 -12.51 -2.74 -19.77
CA PRO A 272 -12.82 -1.52 -19.02
C PRO A 272 -13.79 -1.83 -17.89
N SER A 273 -13.88 -0.91 -16.93
CA SER A 273 -14.84 -1.02 -15.83
C SER A 273 -16.31 -1.00 -16.27
N CYS A 274 -16.60 -0.47 -17.45
CA CYS A 274 -17.93 -0.50 -18.11
C CYS A 274 -17.82 -0.09 -19.58
N GLN A 275 -18.86 -0.40 -20.38
CA GLN A 275 -18.91 -0.05 -21.81
C GLN A 275 -18.84 1.46 -22.09
N LYS A 276 -19.38 2.30 -21.18
CA LYS A 276 -19.28 3.76 -21.30
C LYS A 276 -17.84 4.24 -21.24
N GLN A 277 -17.03 3.65 -20.38
CA GLN A 277 -15.62 4.02 -20.21
C GLN A 277 -14.80 3.78 -21.50
N LEU A 278 -15.11 2.73 -22.24
CA LEU A 278 -14.46 2.45 -23.54
C LEU A 278 -14.62 3.58 -24.55
N LYS A 279 -15.78 4.25 -24.55
CA LYS A 279 -16.11 5.28 -25.54
C LYS A 279 -15.75 6.69 -25.09
N HIS A 280 -15.90 6.98 -23.80
CA HIS A 280 -15.91 8.34 -23.26
C HIS A 280 -14.90 8.56 -22.12
N GLY A 281 -14.09 7.55 -21.79
CA GLY A 281 -13.19 7.59 -20.65
C GLY A 281 -13.92 7.54 -19.30
N MET A 282 -13.20 7.88 -18.23
CA MET A 282 -13.71 7.88 -16.86
C MET A 282 -14.79 8.94 -16.66
N CYS A 283 -15.78 8.64 -15.82
CA CYS A 283 -16.79 9.62 -15.41
C CYS A 283 -16.16 10.71 -14.55
N LYS A 284 -16.25 11.98 -14.96
CA LYS A 284 -15.68 13.11 -14.22
C LYS A 284 -16.42 13.45 -12.93
N ASN A 285 -17.69 13.09 -12.84
CA ASN A 285 -18.60 13.43 -11.74
C ASN A 285 -18.97 12.25 -10.82
N ARG A 286 -18.37 11.08 -11.04
CA ARG A 286 -18.68 9.87 -10.27
C ARG A 286 -17.50 8.89 -10.25
N ALA A 287 -17.17 8.38 -9.07
CA ALA A 287 -16.31 7.20 -8.94
C ALA A 287 -17.11 5.90 -9.15
N CYS A 288 -16.47 4.84 -9.65
CA CYS A 288 -17.14 3.57 -9.93
C CYS A 288 -17.61 2.84 -8.68
N LEU A 289 -16.96 3.04 -7.54
CA LEU A 289 -17.21 2.33 -6.29
C LEU A 289 -17.62 3.22 -5.12
N ALA A 290 -17.66 4.54 -5.31
CA ALA A 290 -17.99 5.49 -4.24
C ALA A 290 -18.99 6.56 -4.74
N PRO A 291 -19.89 7.05 -3.86
CA PRO A 291 -20.19 6.58 -2.50
C PRO A 291 -20.87 5.21 -2.46
N GLU A 292 -21.43 4.78 -3.58
CA GLU A 292 -22.03 3.46 -3.82
C GLU A 292 -21.54 2.88 -5.13
N PRO A 293 -21.40 1.55 -5.23
CA PRO A 293 -20.99 0.90 -6.48
C PRO A 293 -21.92 1.25 -7.64
N CYS A 294 -21.31 1.69 -8.76
CA CYS A 294 -22.03 2.06 -9.97
C CYS A 294 -22.83 0.87 -10.53
N PRO A 295 -24.10 1.05 -10.95
CA PRO A 295 -24.89 -0.04 -11.56
C PRO A 295 -24.28 -0.57 -12.87
N ASN A 296 -23.55 0.28 -13.61
CA ASN A 296 -22.93 -0.09 -14.88
C ASN A 296 -21.53 -0.73 -14.72
N LEU A 297 -21.05 -0.89 -13.47
CA LEU A 297 -19.76 -1.48 -13.20
C LEU A 297 -19.77 -2.97 -13.56
N ASP A 298 -18.87 -3.38 -14.44
CA ASP A 298 -18.60 -4.78 -14.70
C ASP A 298 -17.73 -5.34 -13.58
N ALA A 299 -18.32 -6.21 -12.78
CA ALA A 299 -17.71 -6.82 -11.60
C ALA A 299 -17.59 -8.36 -11.74
N ASP A 300 -17.43 -8.85 -12.96
CA ASP A 300 -17.22 -10.26 -13.24
C ASP A 300 -15.86 -10.73 -12.71
N HIS A 301 -15.87 -11.73 -11.84
CA HIS A 301 -14.68 -12.37 -11.26
C HIS A 301 -14.37 -13.72 -11.89
N THR A 302 -15.02 -14.10 -12.98
CA THR A 302 -14.91 -15.43 -13.59
C THR A 302 -13.46 -15.78 -13.95
N ASP A 303 -12.74 -14.89 -14.63
CA ASP A 303 -11.34 -15.13 -15.02
C ASP A 303 -10.44 -15.36 -13.79
N TYR A 304 -10.62 -14.55 -12.73
CA TYR A 304 -9.86 -14.68 -11.50
C TYR A 304 -10.18 -15.99 -10.76
N MET A 305 -11.44 -16.32 -10.65
CA MET A 305 -11.90 -17.58 -10.06
C MET A 305 -11.37 -18.80 -10.83
N MET A 306 -11.40 -18.76 -12.17
CA MET A 306 -10.86 -19.81 -13.03
C MET A 306 -9.35 -19.98 -12.83
N LEU A 307 -8.60 -18.89 -12.72
CA LEU A 307 -7.16 -18.93 -12.40
C LEU A 307 -6.91 -19.62 -11.06
N LEU A 308 -7.62 -19.23 -10.02
CA LEU A 308 -7.49 -19.84 -8.68
C LEU A 308 -7.84 -21.34 -8.70
N ARG A 309 -8.86 -21.75 -9.45
CA ARG A 309 -9.23 -23.16 -9.65
C ARG A 309 -8.14 -23.94 -10.38
N LYS A 310 -7.57 -23.37 -11.46
CA LYS A 310 -6.43 -23.97 -12.18
C LYS A 310 -5.22 -24.15 -11.26
N LEU A 311 -4.88 -23.15 -10.46
CA LEU A 311 -3.77 -23.23 -9.50
C LEU A 311 -3.99 -24.33 -8.45
N ARG A 312 -5.23 -24.51 -7.97
CA ARG A 312 -5.57 -25.60 -7.03
C ARG A 312 -5.48 -26.99 -7.65
N ALA A 313 -5.69 -27.09 -8.95
CA ALA A 313 -5.66 -28.36 -9.68
C ALA A 313 -4.23 -28.85 -10.01
N ILE A 314 -3.21 -28.02 -9.82
CA ILE A 314 -1.81 -28.40 -10.08
C ILE A 314 -1.40 -29.54 -9.13
N PRO A 315 -0.86 -30.67 -9.64
CA PRO A 315 -0.38 -31.77 -8.81
C PRO A 315 0.62 -31.31 -7.75
N GLY A 316 0.40 -31.71 -6.49
CA GLY A 316 1.24 -31.32 -5.36
C GLY A 316 0.83 -30.02 -4.67
N VAL A 317 -0.01 -29.18 -5.28
CA VAL A 317 -0.56 -27.99 -4.64
C VAL A 317 -1.68 -28.37 -3.67
N LYS A 318 -1.45 -28.16 -2.38
CA LYS A 318 -2.44 -28.51 -1.33
C LYS A 318 -3.48 -27.41 -1.12
N LYS A 319 -3.07 -26.14 -1.18
CA LYS A 319 -3.93 -24.97 -0.93
C LYS A 319 -3.39 -23.74 -1.69
N VAL A 320 -4.32 -22.90 -2.14
CA VAL A 320 -4.04 -21.59 -2.75
C VAL A 320 -4.75 -20.53 -1.93
N PHE A 321 -3.99 -19.68 -1.25
CA PHE A 321 -4.55 -18.62 -0.41
C PHE A 321 -4.32 -17.24 -1.01
N ILE A 322 -5.32 -16.37 -0.92
CA ILE A 322 -5.20 -14.96 -1.23
C ILE A 322 -4.64 -14.25 0.01
N ARG A 323 -3.43 -13.73 -0.10
CA ARG A 323 -2.72 -13.05 1.00
C ARG A 323 -3.06 -11.56 1.10
N SER A 324 -3.32 -10.92 -0.02
CA SER A 324 -3.70 -9.50 -0.09
C SER A 324 -5.11 -9.26 0.45
N GLY A 325 -5.44 -8.00 0.75
CA GLY A 325 -6.82 -7.61 1.03
C GLY A 325 -7.72 -7.77 -0.20
N ILE A 326 -9.03 -7.95 0.05
CA ILE A 326 -10.05 -8.02 -1.00
C ILE A 326 -10.83 -6.70 -1.02
N ARG A 327 -11.11 -6.20 -2.23
CA ARG A 327 -12.09 -5.14 -2.48
C ARG A 327 -13.49 -5.69 -2.26
N PHE A 328 -13.98 -5.60 -1.02
CA PHE A 328 -15.27 -6.15 -0.60
C PHE A 328 -16.45 -5.49 -1.36
N ASP A 329 -16.33 -4.22 -1.68
CA ASP A 329 -17.28 -3.43 -2.44
C ASP A 329 -17.43 -3.97 -3.89
N PHE A 330 -16.32 -4.31 -4.54
CA PHE A 330 -16.30 -4.90 -5.86
C PHE A 330 -16.83 -6.35 -5.83
N LEU A 331 -16.41 -7.13 -4.84
CA LEU A 331 -16.89 -8.50 -4.63
C LEU A 331 -18.41 -8.58 -4.40
N MET A 332 -18.98 -7.60 -3.70
CA MET A 332 -20.44 -7.54 -3.47
C MET A 332 -21.25 -7.25 -4.73
N LYS A 333 -20.60 -6.75 -5.79
CA LYS A 333 -21.22 -6.47 -7.11
C LYS A 333 -21.11 -7.65 -8.07
N ASP A 334 -20.34 -8.69 -7.74
CA ASP A 334 -20.25 -9.90 -8.57
C ASP A 334 -21.63 -10.50 -8.80
N PRO A 335 -22.15 -10.53 -10.05
CA PRO A 335 -23.51 -10.96 -10.34
C PRO A 335 -23.72 -12.44 -10.06
N SER A 336 -22.69 -13.28 -10.19
CA SER A 336 -22.78 -14.71 -9.92
C SER A 336 -22.80 -15.02 -8.42
N GLY A 337 -22.06 -14.26 -7.63
CA GLY A 337 -21.79 -14.54 -6.23
C GLY A 337 -20.98 -15.82 -5.98
N GLU A 338 -20.54 -16.50 -7.05
CA GLU A 338 -19.75 -17.73 -6.96
C GLU A 338 -18.36 -17.46 -6.40
N PHE A 339 -17.72 -16.39 -6.85
CA PHE A 339 -16.39 -16.05 -6.36
C PHE A 339 -16.37 -15.81 -4.84
N PHE A 340 -17.39 -15.19 -4.27
CA PHE A 340 -17.47 -15.01 -2.82
C PHE A 340 -17.56 -16.36 -2.09
N THR A 341 -18.30 -17.30 -2.65
CA THR A 341 -18.44 -18.65 -2.10
C THR A 341 -17.12 -19.42 -2.19
N ASP A 342 -16.47 -19.40 -3.36
CA ASP A 342 -15.18 -20.09 -3.61
C ASP A 342 -14.06 -19.51 -2.72
N LEU A 343 -14.04 -18.18 -2.57
CA LEU A 343 -13.14 -17.46 -1.68
C LEU A 343 -13.22 -17.97 -0.24
N VAL A 344 -14.43 -18.01 0.34
CA VAL A 344 -14.65 -18.46 1.72
C VAL A 344 -14.29 -19.93 1.90
N GLN A 345 -14.65 -20.77 0.94
CA GLN A 345 -14.40 -22.20 1.02
C GLN A 345 -12.91 -22.56 0.92
N HIS A 346 -12.15 -21.89 0.06
CA HIS A 346 -10.87 -22.40 -0.41
C HIS A 346 -9.68 -21.45 -0.28
N HIS A 347 -9.91 -20.12 -0.23
CA HIS A 347 -8.84 -19.16 -0.47
C HIS A 347 -8.49 -18.28 0.73
N ILE A 348 -9.09 -18.53 1.90
CA ILE A 348 -8.81 -17.79 3.14
C ILE A 348 -8.11 -18.72 4.13
N SER A 349 -6.95 -18.30 4.63
CA SER A 349 -6.11 -19.06 5.57
C SER A 349 -6.50 -18.92 7.05
N GLY A 350 -7.69 -18.37 7.34
CA GLY A 350 -8.20 -18.06 8.69
C GLY A 350 -8.53 -16.59 8.90
N GLN A 351 -7.87 -15.69 8.20
CA GLN A 351 -8.13 -14.25 8.29
C GLN A 351 -8.28 -13.63 6.91
N LEU A 352 -9.31 -12.80 6.74
CA LEU A 352 -9.50 -11.98 5.55
C LEU A 352 -9.33 -10.50 5.91
N LYS A 353 -8.41 -9.82 5.23
CA LYS A 353 -8.16 -8.39 5.37
C LYS A 353 -9.07 -7.61 4.46
N VAL A 354 -9.73 -6.59 4.99
CA VAL A 354 -10.61 -5.68 4.26
C VAL A 354 -10.42 -4.25 4.76
N ALA A 355 -10.70 -3.27 3.93
CA ALA A 355 -10.38 -1.87 4.22
C ALA A 355 -11.64 -0.99 4.16
N PRO A 356 -12.53 -1.03 5.19
CA PRO A 356 -13.63 -0.08 5.30
C PRO A 356 -13.17 1.35 5.60
N GLU A 357 -12.00 1.51 6.21
CA GLU A 357 -11.26 2.73 6.54
C GLU A 357 -11.92 3.60 7.62
N HIS A 358 -13.22 3.88 7.53
CA HIS A 358 -14.02 4.68 8.47
C HIS A 358 -15.48 4.24 8.47
N CYS A 359 -16.33 4.85 9.33
CA CYS A 359 -17.77 4.59 9.35
C CYS A 359 -18.63 5.83 9.04
N VAL A 360 -18.06 7.03 9.08
CA VAL A 360 -18.81 8.28 8.85
C VAL A 360 -18.82 8.62 7.36
N ALA A 361 -20.00 8.87 6.80
CA ALA A 361 -20.21 9.03 5.36
C ALA A 361 -19.34 10.13 4.74
N HIS A 362 -19.35 11.36 5.28
CA HIS A 362 -18.58 12.44 4.69
C HIS A 362 -17.06 12.20 4.76
N THR A 363 -16.56 11.54 5.82
CA THR A 363 -15.15 11.15 5.90
C THR A 363 -14.80 10.11 4.83
N LEU A 364 -15.71 9.15 4.57
CA LEU A 364 -15.56 8.18 3.48
C LEU A 364 -15.62 8.83 2.10
N ASP A 365 -16.42 9.90 1.93
CA ASP A 365 -16.46 10.69 0.70
C ASP A 365 -15.12 11.39 0.42
N TYR A 366 -14.45 11.94 1.46
CA TYR A 366 -13.09 12.47 1.32
C TYR A 366 -12.07 11.38 0.97
N MET A 367 -12.27 10.17 1.48
CA MET A 367 -11.42 9.02 1.17
C MET A 367 -11.71 8.41 -0.23
N GLY A 368 -12.83 8.78 -0.87
CA GLY A 368 -13.29 8.15 -2.11
C GLY A 368 -13.67 6.67 -1.90
N LYS A 369 -14.25 6.34 -0.74
CA LYS A 369 -14.63 5.00 -0.33
C LYS A 369 -16.17 4.84 -0.34
N PRO A 370 -16.67 3.61 -0.50
CA PRO A 370 -18.10 3.35 -0.30
C PRO A 370 -18.51 3.59 1.15
N HIS A 371 -19.76 3.98 1.35
CA HIS A 371 -20.32 4.15 2.68
C HIS A 371 -20.35 2.82 3.46
N ILE A 372 -20.40 2.92 4.78
CA ILE A 372 -20.17 1.78 5.68
C ILE A 372 -21.19 0.64 5.52
N GLU A 373 -22.38 0.94 5.05
CA GLU A 373 -23.47 -0.02 4.83
C GLU A 373 -23.07 -1.12 3.83
N VAL A 374 -22.22 -0.79 2.87
CA VAL A 374 -21.68 -1.78 1.91
C VAL A 374 -20.80 -2.80 2.65
N TYR A 375 -19.97 -2.34 3.58
CA TYR A 375 -19.16 -3.21 4.42
C TYR A 375 -20.01 -4.05 5.39
N GLU A 376 -21.05 -3.47 5.99
CA GLU A 376 -21.93 -4.18 6.92
C GLU A 376 -22.66 -5.33 6.20
N LYS A 377 -23.18 -5.10 5.01
CA LYS A 377 -23.79 -6.14 4.15
C LYS A 377 -22.78 -7.22 3.77
N PHE A 378 -21.55 -6.82 3.42
CA PHE A 378 -20.47 -7.77 3.14
C PHE A 378 -20.16 -8.64 4.36
N ARG A 379 -20.00 -8.04 5.54
CA ARG A 379 -19.71 -8.72 6.81
C ARG A 379 -20.80 -9.74 7.16
N GLU A 380 -22.06 -9.37 7.02
CA GLU A 380 -23.19 -10.28 7.26
C GLU A 380 -23.13 -11.49 6.33
N LYS A 381 -22.97 -11.26 5.02
CA LYS A 381 -22.85 -12.34 4.01
C LYS A 381 -21.63 -13.22 4.28
N TYR A 382 -20.50 -12.63 4.65
CA TYR A 382 -19.27 -13.35 4.98
C TYR A 382 -19.48 -14.34 6.14
N PHE A 383 -20.02 -13.91 7.26
CA PHE A 383 -20.27 -14.78 8.40
C PHE A 383 -21.40 -15.79 8.14
N LYS A 384 -22.39 -15.47 7.30
CA LYS A 384 -23.40 -16.42 6.85
C LYS A 384 -22.75 -17.57 6.04
N LEU A 385 -21.84 -17.25 5.12
CA LEU A 385 -21.10 -18.26 4.36
C LEU A 385 -20.17 -19.09 5.26
N ASN A 386 -19.47 -18.47 6.22
CA ASN A 386 -18.63 -19.20 7.17
C ASN A 386 -19.45 -20.25 7.95
N ARG A 387 -20.60 -19.86 8.49
CA ARG A 387 -21.51 -20.81 9.18
C ARG A 387 -21.99 -21.90 8.25
N ARG A 388 -22.37 -21.56 7.01
CA ARG A 388 -22.85 -22.54 6.03
C ARG A 388 -21.81 -23.61 5.69
N TYR A 389 -20.54 -23.21 5.60
CA TYR A 389 -19.45 -24.12 5.20
C TYR A 389 -18.57 -24.57 6.37
N GLY A 390 -18.99 -24.38 7.61
CA GLY A 390 -18.26 -24.82 8.80
C GLY A 390 -16.86 -24.24 8.90
N LYS A 391 -16.67 -22.95 8.50
CA LYS A 391 -15.38 -22.27 8.55
C LYS A 391 -15.26 -21.41 9.80
N ASP A 392 -14.08 -21.44 10.41
CA ASP A 392 -13.70 -20.53 11.51
C ASP A 392 -12.71 -19.51 10.96
N GLN A 393 -13.26 -18.43 10.37
CA GLN A 393 -12.48 -17.37 9.72
C GLN A 393 -12.90 -16.01 10.26
N TYR A 394 -11.92 -15.12 10.39
CA TYR A 394 -12.08 -13.81 10.97
C TYR A 394 -11.90 -12.70 9.93
N LEU A 395 -12.60 -11.58 10.10
CA LEU A 395 -12.35 -10.35 9.36
C LEU A 395 -11.38 -9.46 10.14
N VAL A 396 -10.41 -8.92 9.42
CA VAL A 396 -9.47 -7.92 9.94
C VAL A 396 -9.74 -6.60 9.21
N PRO A 397 -10.60 -5.73 9.77
CA PRO A 397 -10.88 -4.43 9.16
C PRO A 397 -9.69 -3.48 9.39
N TYR A 398 -9.19 -2.91 8.31
CA TYR A 398 -8.26 -1.80 8.36
C TYR A 398 -9.02 -0.49 8.49
N LEU A 399 -8.62 0.32 9.45
CA LEU A 399 -9.21 1.61 9.77
C LEU A 399 -8.09 2.65 9.86
N ILE A 400 -8.39 3.85 9.39
CA ILE A 400 -7.44 4.97 9.36
C ILE A 400 -7.94 6.06 10.30
N SER A 401 -7.05 6.56 11.17
CA SER A 401 -7.27 7.78 11.93
C SER A 401 -6.64 8.98 11.25
N SER A 402 -7.12 10.15 11.55
CA SER A 402 -6.49 11.43 11.17
C SER A 402 -6.44 11.68 9.66
N HIS A 403 -7.38 11.14 8.88
CA HIS A 403 -7.53 11.48 7.48
C HIS A 403 -8.01 12.94 7.33
N PRO A 404 -7.56 13.68 6.28
CA PRO A 404 -8.19 14.97 5.96
C PRO A 404 -9.71 14.85 5.86
N GLY A 405 -10.43 15.81 6.45
CA GLY A 405 -11.89 15.79 6.56
C GLY A 405 -12.43 15.01 7.76
N CYS A 406 -11.62 14.25 8.49
CA CYS A 406 -12.05 13.55 9.71
C CYS A 406 -11.93 14.47 10.93
N THR A 407 -13.05 14.89 11.50
CA THR A 407 -13.13 15.70 12.71
C THR A 407 -12.96 14.86 13.98
N LEU A 408 -12.92 15.49 15.14
CA LEU A 408 -12.88 14.77 16.40
C LEU A 408 -14.22 14.07 16.69
N GLU A 409 -15.33 14.70 16.31
CA GLU A 409 -16.68 14.15 16.39
C GLU A 409 -16.83 12.88 15.56
N ASP A 410 -16.24 12.85 14.36
CA ASP A 410 -16.22 11.66 13.49
C ASP A 410 -15.44 10.52 14.14
N ALA A 411 -14.32 10.84 14.77
CA ALA A 411 -13.52 9.85 15.50
C ALA A 411 -14.28 9.27 16.70
N VAL A 412 -15.10 10.07 17.39
CA VAL A 412 -16.01 9.58 18.46
C VAL A 412 -17.07 8.65 17.86
N GLN A 413 -17.70 9.02 16.74
CA GLN A 413 -18.67 8.16 16.06
C GLN A 413 -18.04 6.83 15.62
N LEU A 414 -16.79 6.84 15.14
CA LEU A 414 -16.06 5.61 14.82
C LEU A 414 -15.83 4.75 16.05
N ALA A 415 -15.50 5.33 17.21
CA ALA A 415 -15.33 4.60 18.46
C ALA A 415 -16.65 3.98 18.94
N GLU A 416 -17.78 4.69 18.84
CA GLU A 416 -19.11 4.15 19.12
C GLU A 416 -19.48 2.98 18.21
N TRP A 417 -19.22 3.14 16.88
CA TRP A 417 -19.49 2.08 15.92
C TRP A 417 -18.65 0.83 16.23
N LEU A 418 -17.37 0.99 16.54
CA LEU A 418 -16.48 -0.11 16.94
C LEU A 418 -16.96 -0.79 18.23
N ASN A 419 -17.40 0.00 19.22
CA ASN A 419 -17.93 -0.54 20.48
C ASN A 419 -19.22 -1.35 20.23
N LYS A 420 -20.12 -0.87 19.38
CA LYS A 420 -21.34 -1.60 18.94
C LYS A 420 -20.99 -2.91 18.22
N GLN A 421 -19.94 -2.93 17.43
CA GLN A 421 -19.45 -4.14 16.75
C GLN A 421 -18.74 -5.13 17.71
N GLY A 422 -18.47 -4.73 18.95
CA GLY A 422 -17.72 -5.51 19.93
C GLY A 422 -16.24 -5.67 19.59
N HIS A 423 -15.72 -4.86 18.66
CA HIS A 423 -14.36 -4.92 18.17
C HIS A 423 -13.57 -3.67 18.55
N MET A 424 -12.33 -3.87 18.96
CA MET A 424 -11.36 -2.80 19.15
C MET A 424 -10.08 -3.19 18.41
N PRO A 425 -9.62 -2.41 17.44
CA PRO A 425 -8.42 -2.74 16.68
C PRO A 425 -7.18 -2.74 17.58
N GLU A 426 -6.35 -3.78 17.46
CA GLU A 426 -5.07 -3.86 18.19
C GLU A 426 -4.06 -2.88 17.62
N GLN A 427 -4.05 -2.73 16.30
CA GLN A 427 -3.20 -1.80 15.55
C GLN A 427 -4.07 -0.74 14.88
N VAL A 428 -3.68 0.51 15.01
CA VAL A 428 -4.30 1.67 14.36
C VAL A 428 -3.23 2.36 13.52
N GLN A 429 -3.62 2.75 12.32
CA GLN A 429 -2.77 3.46 11.39
C GLN A 429 -3.27 4.90 11.25
N ASP A 430 -2.39 5.87 11.51
CA ASP A 430 -2.67 7.26 11.18
C ASP A 430 -2.57 7.44 9.67
N PHE A 431 -3.32 8.40 9.14
CA PHE A 431 -3.19 8.81 7.75
C PHE A 431 -1.72 9.13 7.43
N TYR A 432 -1.27 8.58 6.31
CA TYR A 432 0.09 8.73 5.82
C TYR A 432 0.05 9.49 4.49
N PRO A 433 0.52 10.75 4.45
CA PRO A 433 0.52 11.52 3.23
C PRO A 433 1.41 10.88 2.15
N THR A 434 0.77 10.27 1.17
CA THR A 434 1.45 9.62 0.04
C THR A 434 1.42 10.57 -1.15
N PRO A 435 2.55 10.92 -1.79
CA PRO A 435 2.60 11.86 -2.89
C PRO A 435 1.62 11.52 -4.03
N GLY A 436 1.13 12.53 -4.75
CA GLY A 436 0.26 12.37 -5.91
C GLY A 436 -1.17 11.88 -5.62
N THR A 437 -1.63 11.91 -4.37
CA THR A 437 -3.01 11.56 -3.99
C THR A 437 -3.83 12.78 -3.62
N LEU A 438 -5.16 12.75 -3.91
CA LEU A 438 -6.09 13.82 -3.50
C LEU A 438 -6.07 14.03 -1.98
N ALA A 439 -5.94 12.96 -1.20
CA ALA A 439 -5.86 13.05 0.26
C ALA A 439 -4.60 13.79 0.72
N THR A 440 -3.45 13.59 0.08
CA THR A 440 -2.22 14.32 0.38
C THR A 440 -2.32 15.78 -0.09
N CYS A 441 -3.00 16.04 -1.20
CA CYS A 441 -3.32 17.40 -1.62
C CYS A 441 -4.14 18.12 -0.53
N MET A 442 -5.23 17.53 -0.04
CA MET A 442 -6.01 18.07 1.08
C MET A 442 -5.16 18.26 2.35
N TRP A 443 -4.30 17.29 2.66
CA TRP A 443 -3.39 17.36 3.81
C TRP A 443 -2.46 18.57 3.75
N TYR A 444 -1.84 18.80 2.60
CA TYR A 444 -0.88 19.89 2.40
C TYR A 444 -1.58 21.25 2.30
N THR A 445 -2.59 21.33 1.44
CA THR A 445 -3.22 22.61 1.09
C THR A 445 -4.27 23.08 2.10
N GLY A 446 -4.99 22.13 2.74
CA GLY A 446 -6.20 22.40 3.50
C GLY A 446 -7.42 22.65 2.61
N LEU A 447 -7.34 22.30 1.31
CA LEU A 447 -8.42 22.47 0.33
C LEU A 447 -8.81 21.11 -0.26
N ASP A 448 -10.09 20.90 -0.50
CA ASP A 448 -10.55 19.80 -1.35
C ASP A 448 -10.31 20.18 -2.82
N PRO A 449 -9.41 19.52 -3.54
CA PRO A 449 -9.11 19.89 -4.94
C PRO A 449 -10.29 19.71 -5.89
N ARG A 450 -11.32 18.94 -5.51
CA ARG A 450 -12.54 18.73 -6.30
C ARG A 450 -13.48 19.95 -6.28
N THR A 451 -13.50 20.67 -5.16
CA THR A 451 -14.43 21.80 -4.92
C THR A 451 -13.73 23.13 -4.62
N MET A 452 -12.44 23.09 -4.33
CA MET A 452 -11.61 24.19 -3.83
C MET A 452 -12.11 24.76 -2.48
N GLN A 453 -12.95 24.02 -1.76
CA GLN A 453 -13.42 24.42 -0.43
C GLN A 453 -12.44 24.01 0.66
N PRO A 454 -12.35 24.75 1.78
CA PRO A 454 -11.55 24.39 2.93
C PRO A 454 -11.94 23.01 3.50
N VAL A 455 -10.94 22.24 3.91
CA VAL A 455 -11.09 20.93 4.56
C VAL A 455 -10.35 20.94 5.89
N PHE A 456 -11.01 20.45 6.94
CA PHE A 456 -10.34 20.23 8.22
C PHE A 456 -9.23 19.20 8.10
N VAL A 457 -8.06 19.49 8.68
CA VAL A 457 -6.93 18.57 8.67
C VAL A 457 -6.34 18.43 10.08
N PRO A 458 -6.35 17.24 10.69
CA PRO A 458 -5.78 17.01 12.03
C PRO A 458 -4.24 16.96 11.93
N LYS A 459 -3.60 18.14 11.88
CA LYS A 459 -2.14 18.27 11.66
C LYS A 459 -1.32 18.10 12.93
N THR A 460 -1.85 18.52 14.10
CA THR A 460 -1.06 18.52 15.33
C THR A 460 -0.85 17.09 15.84
N PRO A 461 0.29 16.80 16.47
CA PRO A 461 0.51 15.50 17.11
C PRO A 461 -0.56 15.16 18.16
N HIS A 462 -1.13 16.19 18.82
CA HIS A 462 -2.17 16.02 19.83
C HIS A 462 -3.50 15.60 19.21
N ASP A 463 -3.97 16.26 18.14
CA ASP A 463 -5.20 15.90 17.44
C ASP A 463 -5.14 14.45 16.95
N LYS A 464 -4.00 14.06 16.37
CA LYS A 464 -3.77 12.67 15.94
C LYS A 464 -3.81 11.69 17.11
N ALA A 465 -3.25 12.09 18.27
CA ALA A 465 -3.26 11.25 19.46
C ALA A 465 -4.68 11.07 20.02
N LEU A 466 -5.52 12.11 20.00
CA LEU A 466 -6.93 12.04 20.41
C LEU A 466 -7.71 11.06 19.54
N GLN A 467 -7.67 11.24 18.21
CA GLN A 467 -8.38 10.37 17.26
C GLN A 467 -7.92 8.91 17.37
N ARG A 468 -6.62 8.66 17.48
CA ARG A 468 -6.08 7.31 17.66
C ARG A 468 -6.48 6.69 18.98
N ALA A 469 -6.49 7.46 20.07
CA ALA A 469 -6.88 6.99 21.39
C ALA A 469 -8.35 6.53 21.42
N LEU A 470 -9.24 7.23 20.72
CA LEU A 470 -10.64 6.88 20.57
C LEU A 470 -10.82 5.50 19.91
N MET A 471 -10.01 5.17 18.90
CA MET A 471 -10.07 3.82 18.26
C MET A 471 -9.59 2.71 19.22
N GLN A 472 -8.81 3.04 20.24
CA GLN A 472 -8.25 2.11 21.22
C GLN A 472 -8.66 2.48 22.65
N TRP A 473 -9.92 2.85 22.85
CA TRP A 473 -10.46 3.43 24.10
C TRP A 473 -10.29 2.55 25.35
N ARG A 474 -10.22 1.22 25.19
CA ARG A 474 -10.07 0.27 26.32
C ARG A 474 -8.64 0.18 26.84
N LYS A 475 -7.64 0.73 26.13
CA LYS A 475 -6.24 0.72 26.59
C LYS A 475 -6.07 1.71 27.74
N PRO A 476 -5.57 1.28 28.91
CA PRO A 476 -5.45 2.15 30.11
C PRO A 476 -4.67 3.45 29.83
N GLN A 477 -3.61 3.37 29.02
CA GLN A 477 -2.78 4.52 28.66
C GLN A 477 -3.52 5.59 27.85
N ASN A 478 -4.59 5.22 27.16
CA ASN A 478 -5.37 6.14 26.32
C ASN A 478 -6.47 6.87 27.11
N ARG A 479 -6.74 6.47 28.36
CA ARG A 479 -7.88 6.96 29.14
C ARG A 479 -7.97 8.49 29.21
N LYS A 480 -6.87 9.19 29.49
CA LYS A 480 -6.84 10.65 29.59
C LYS A 480 -7.22 11.33 28.27
N LEU A 481 -6.67 10.82 27.16
CA LEU A 481 -6.96 11.34 25.81
C LEU A 481 -8.42 11.07 25.41
N VAL A 482 -8.96 9.90 25.76
CA VAL A 482 -10.37 9.58 25.47
C VAL A 482 -11.31 10.47 26.28
N LEU A 483 -11.05 10.71 27.57
CA LEU A 483 -11.81 11.66 28.38
C LEU A 483 -11.77 13.06 27.78
N GLU A 484 -10.59 13.57 27.45
CA GLU A 484 -10.42 14.86 26.83
C GLU A 484 -11.21 14.97 25.50
N ALA A 485 -11.13 13.94 24.66
CA ALA A 485 -11.86 13.93 23.38
C ALA A 485 -13.39 13.97 23.60
N LEU A 486 -13.91 13.19 24.56
CA LEU A 486 -15.33 13.18 24.88
C LEU A 486 -15.83 14.52 25.44
N HIS A 487 -15.04 15.17 26.32
CA HIS A 487 -15.37 16.51 26.83
C HIS A 487 -15.32 17.58 25.72
N LYS A 488 -14.31 17.56 24.85
CA LYS A 488 -14.20 18.50 23.73
C LYS A 488 -15.35 18.40 22.75
N THR A 489 -15.94 17.22 22.60
CA THR A 489 -17.05 16.96 21.67
C THR A 489 -18.43 16.97 22.34
N GLY A 490 -18.51 17.28 23.65
CA GLY A 490 -19.77 17.27 24.41
C GLY A 490 -20.41 15.88 24.50
N ARG A 491 -19.58 14.80 24.44
CA ARG A 491 -20.07 13.41 24.44
C ARG A 491 -19.83 12.71 25.78
N GLU A 492 -20.12 13.39 26.87
CA GLU A 492 -20.08 12.83 28.24
C GLU A 492 -21.07 11.67 28.42
N ASP A 493 -22.11 11.56 27.57
CA ASP A 493 -23.03 10.42 27.53
C ASP A 493 -22.31 9.08 27.30
N LEU A 494 -21.09 9.11 26.77
CA LEU A 494 -20.24 7.93 26.58
C LEU A 494 -19.32 7.61 27.79
N ILE A 495 -19.42 8.39 28.88
CA ILE A 495 -18.72 8.16 30.15
C ILE A 495 -19.70 7.54 31.14
N GLY A 496 -19.60 6.26 31.42
CA GLY A 496 -20.55 5.58 32.29
C GLY A 496 -20.38 4.08 32.36
N TYR A 497 -21.42 3.40 32.82
CA TYR A 497 -21.44 1.94 33.00
C TYR A 497 -22.33 1.23 31.96
N GLY A 498 -23.05 1.98 31.12
CA GLY A 498 -23.91 1.46 30.08
C GLY A 498 -23.15 0.75 28.97
N LYS A 499 -23.82 -0.08 28.15
CA LYS A 499 -23.20 -0.82 27.03
C LYS A 499 -22.66 0.09 25.94
N ARG A 500 -23.23 1.30 25.80
CA ARG A 500 -22.79 2.31 24.83
C ARG A 500 -21.53 3.05 25.29
N CYS A 501 -21.29 3.12 26.64
CA CYS A 501 -20.19 3.91 27.17
C CYS A 501 -18.84 3.33 26.77
N LEU A 502 -17.93 4.21 26.40
CA LEU A 502 -16.56 3.85 26.00
C LEU A 502 -15.66 3.67 27.24
N ILE A 503 -15.82 4.53 28.23
CA ILE A 503 -14.99 4.52 29.45
C ILE A 503 -15.87 4.69 30.71
N ARG A 504 -15.36 4.20 31.84
CA ARG A 504 -16.00 4.40 33.12
C ARG A 504 -15.63 5.77 33.71
N PRO A 505 -16.50 6.40 34.53
CA PRO A 505 -16.17 7.64 35.23
C PRO A 505 -15.01 7.40 36.21
N ASP A 506 -14.35 8.46 36.64
CA ASP A 506 -13.33 8.38 37.68
C ASP A 506 -13.96 8.06 39.05
N LYS A 507 -13.15 7.48 39.97
CA LYS A 507 -13.62 7.16 41.28
C LYS A 507 -14.09 8.44 42.00
N GLY A 508 -15.36 8.46 42.38
CA GLY A 508 -15.97 9.61 43.08
C GLY A 508 -16.75 10.58 42.16
N GLN A 509 -16.71 10.41 40.84
CA GLN A 509 -17.58 11.17 39.93
C GLN A 509 -18.89 10.40 39.66
N ALA A 510 -20.01 11.11 39.74
CA ALA A 510 -21.29 10.54 39.33
C ALA A 510 -21.28 10.28 37.81
N PRO A 511 -21.83 9.13 37.34
CA PRO A 511 -21.95 8.91 35.88
C PRO A 511 -22.86 9.96 35.28
N SER A 512 -22.51 10.47 34.10
CA SER A 512 -23.30 11.47 33.37
C SER A 512 -24.65 10.95 32.91
N VAL A 513 -24.83 9.63 32.86
CA VAL A 513 -26.12 8.96 32.56
C VAL A 513 -26.49 8.04 33.71
N SER A 514 -27.63 8.32 34.35
CA SER A 514 -28.14 7.49 35.45
C SER A 514 -28.65 6.15 34.90
N ARG A 515 -28.38 5.07 35.65
CA ARG A 515 -28.82 3.68 35.37
C ARG A 515 -30.35 3.54 35.17
N ARG A 516 -31.13 4.60 35.48
CA ARG A 516 -32.60 4.58 35.44
C ARG A 516 -33.18 4.80 34.03
N GLU A 517 -32.49 5.47 33.14
CA GLU A 517 -33.04 5.80 31.80
C GLU A 517 -32.96 4.66 30.76
N GLU A 518 -32.08 3.69 30.96
CA GLU A 518 -31.98 2.52 30.06
C GLU A 518 -33.12 1.49 30.25
N ASN A 519 -33.90 1.55 31.34
CA ASN A 519 -34.97 0.59 31.62
C ASN A 519 -36.38 1.11 31.32
N SER A 520 -36.55 2.31 30.79
CA SER A 520 -37.86 2.89 30.43
C SER A 520 -38.24 2.65 28.97
N ALA A 521 -38.14 1.42 28.48
CA ALA A 521 -38.93 1.00 27.32
C ALA A 521 -40.37 0.73 27.79
N PRO A 522 -41.43 1.17 27.10
CA PRO A 522 -42.81 1.00 27.54
C PRO A 522 -43.11 -0.49 27.68
N ARG A 523 -43.40 -0.89 28.92
CA ARG A 523 -44.00 -2.21 29.18
C ARG A 523 -45.37 -2.25 28.57
N GLY A 524 -45.53 -2.98 27.47
CA GLY A 524 -46.84 -3.34 26.92
C GLY A 524 -47.69 -4.02 28.01
N GLN A 525 -48.92 -3.56 28.09
CA GLN A 525 -49.95 -4.02 29.04
C GLN A 525 -50.00 -5.56 29.08
N LYS A 526 -49.81 -6.14 30.24
CA LYS A 526 -50.06 -7.57 30.50
C LYS A 526 -51.55 -7.80 30.65
N ALA A 527 -52.12 -8.59 29.77
CA ALA A 527 -53.42 -9.21 29.96
C ALA A 527 -53.33 -10.23 31.13
N ALA A 528 -54.42 -10.32 31.90
CA ALA A 528 -54.56 -11.13 33.11
C ALA A 528 -54.48 -12.66 32.86
N PRO A 529 -54.15 -13.48 33.87
CA PRO A 529 -53.77 -14.87 33.67
C PRO A 529 -54.94 -15.84 33.64
N GLY A 530 -54.99 -16.65 32.57
CA GLY A 530 -55.81 -17.86 32.51
C GLY A 530 -55.10 -19.04 33.15
N ARG A 531 -55.81 -19.73 34.08
CA ARG A 531 -55.39 -21.00 34.71
C ARG A 531 -55.34 -22.15 33.69
N GLY A 532 -54.29 -22.95 33.69
CA GLY A 532 -54.37 -24.24 32.98
C GLY A 532 -53.05 -25.00 32.83
N LYS A 533 -52.88 -26.01 33.66
CA LYS A 533 -52.27 -27.33 33.50
C LYS A 533 -50.73 -27.50 33.30
N LYS A 534 -50.20 -28.24 34.23
CA LYS A 534 -48.85 -28.84 34.28
C LYS A 534 -48.58 -29.83 33.17
N GLY A 535 -47.37 -29.80 32.61
CA GLY A 535 -46.72 -30.85 31.82
C GLY A 535 -45.20 -30.71 31.89
N PRO A 536 -44.42 -31.77 31.75
CA PRO A 536 -43.13 -31.93 32.40
C PRO A 536 -41.88 -31.57 31.58
N GLY A 537 -40.86 -31.22 32.31
CA GLY A 537 -39.48 -31.53 31.95
C GLY A 537 -38.75 -30.61 30.96
N ASN A 538 -37.99 -29.67 31.48
CA ASN A 538 -37.06 -28.85 30.67
C ASN A 538 -35.61 -29.21 31.04
N PRO A 539 -34.73 -29.55 30.11
CA PRO A 539 -33.32 -29.77 30.44
C PRO A 539 -32.56 -28.44 30.51
N ARG A 540 -31.65 -28.42 31.43
CA ARG A 540 -30.76 -27.35 31.89
C ARG A 540 -30.07 -26.61 30.72
N LYS A 541 -30.20 -25.28 30.72
CA LYS A 541 -29.28 -24.38 30.01
C LYS A 541 -27.98 -24.28 30.81
N GLU A 542 -26.91 -24.80 30.27
CA GLU A 542 -25.55 -24.56 30.74
C GLU A 542 -25.14 -23.12 30.43
N ARG A 543 -24.74 -22.41 31.48
CA ARG A 543 -24.07 -21.10 31.37
C ARG A 543 -22.62 -21.35 30.96
N TYR A 544 -22.25 -20.94 29.78
CA TYR A 544 -20.84 -20.83 29.41
C TYR A 544 -20.21 -19.60 30.06
N SER A 545 -19.54 -19.79 31.17
CA SER A 545 -18.56 -18.86 31.74
C SER A 545 -17.16 -19.30 31.29
N GLY A 546 -16.74 -18.85 30.15
CA GLY A 546 -15.40 -19.12 29.61
C GLY A 546 -14.37 -18.11 30.10
N ARG A 547 -13.90 -18.22 31.32
CA ARG A 547 -12.56 -17.78 31.68
C ARG A 547 -11.60 -18.88 31.26
N ARG A 548 -10.83 -18.66 30.21
CA ARG A 548 -9.58 -19.39 29.97
C ARG A 548 -8.41 -18.45 30.24
N SER A 549 -7.79 -18.69 31.36
CA SER A 549 -6.42 -18.35 31.69
C SER A 549 -5.48 -18.91 30.63
N VAL A 550 -4.57 -18.06 30.15
CA VAL A 550 -3.44 -18.48 29.30
C VAL A 550 -2.47 -19.20 30.22
N GLU A 551 -2.49 -20.53 30.19
CA GLU A 551 -1.41 -21.34 30.74
C GLU A 551 -0.17 -21.20 29.83
N LYS A 552 0.92 -20.77 30.45
CA LYS A 552 2.28 -20.90 29.91
C LYS A 552 2.58 -22.38 29.72
N GLN A 553 2.62 -22.84 28.48
CA GLN A 553 3.27 -24.10 28.17
C GLN A 553 4.78 -23.89 28.24
N GLU A 554 5.38 -24.37 29.30
CA GLU A 554 6.80 -24.67 29.38
C GLU A 554 7.13 -25.76 28.35
N GLN A 555 7.90 -25.40 27.35
CA GLN A 555 8.51 -26.35 26.41
C GLN A 555 9.63 -27.07 27.13
N THR A 556 9.41 -28.33 27.51
CA THR A 556 10.48 -29.26 27.81
C THR A 556 11.20 -29.61 26.52
N GLY A 557 12.30 -28.92 26.28
CA GLY A 557 13.20 -29.17 25.17
C GLY A 557 14.05 -30.40 25.40
N ARG A 558 13.94 -31.41 24.53
CA ARG A 558 15.03 -32.36 24.32
C ARG A 558 16.11 -31.71 23.46
N PRO A 559 17.40 -31.88 23.76
CA PRO A 559 18.47 -31.21 23.02
C PRO A 559 18.69 -31.87 21.66
N VAL A 560 18.52 -31.10 20.60
CA VAL A 560 19.00 -31.45 19.25
C VAL A 560 20.53 -31.21 19.24
N ARG A 561 21.28 -32.27 18.93
CA ARG A 561 22.75 -32.26 18.77
C ARG A 561 23.13 -31.18 17.75
N LYS A 562 23.95 -30.23 18.22
CA LYS A 562 24.64 -29.26 17.36
C LYS A 562 25.72 -30.03 16.57
N ALA A 563 25.61 -30.07 15.25
CA ALA A 563 26.72 -30.40 14.38
C ALA A 563 27.74 -29.26 14.45
N GLY A 564 28.90 -29.54 14.98
CA GLY A 564 29.99 -28.59 15.10
C GLY A 564 30.61 -28.30 13.75
N TRP A 565 30.68 -27.05 13.39
CA TRP A 565 31.57 -26.57 12.34
C TRP A 565 32.94 -26.28 12.97
N ALA A 566 33.94 -27.06 12.54
CA ALA A 566 35.34 -26.91 12.96
C ALA A 566 35.89 -25.56 12.47
N LYS A 567 36.47 -24.80 13.38
CA LYS A 567 37.34 -23.65 13.07
C LYS A 567 38.66 -24.15 12.49
N PRO A 568 39.25 -23.52 11.46
CA PRO A 568 40.61 -23.83 11.03
C PRO A 568 41.60 -23.38 12.10
N ALA A 569 42.57 -24.25 12.41
CA ALA A 569 43.64 -24.05 13.36
C ALA A 569 44.59 -22.95 12.90
N ALA A 570 44.90 -22.01 13.79
CA ALA A 570 45.97 -21.04 13.62
C ALA A 570 47.31 -21.73 13.81
N SER A 571 48.15 -21.80 12.78
CA SER A 571 49.55 -22.23 12.88
C SER A 571 50.41 -21.12 13.48
N LYS A 572 50.90 -21.35 14.67
CA LYS A 572 52.03 -20.61 15.24
C LYS A 572 53.32 -21.03 14.51
N LYS A 573 53.97 -20.08 13.86
CA LYS A 573 55.44 -20.17 13.64
C LYS A 573 56.06 -18.88 14.14
N GLY A 574 56.82 -19.02 15.20
CA GLY A 574 57.73 -18.01 15.70
C GLY A 574 59.00 -17.98 14.91
N THR A 575 59.65 -16.82 14.80
CA THR A 575 61.12 -16.63 14.70
C THR A 575 61.44 -15.20 15.08
N LYS A 576 62.12 -15.13 16.12
CA LYS A 576 63.33 -14.39 16.50
C LYS A 576 63.65 -13.11 15.70
N GLY A 577 63.90 -12.11 16.51
CA GLY A 577 64.31 -10.78 16.16
C GLY A 577 65.70 -10.61 15.59
N THR A 578 65.86 -9.42 15.02
CA THR A 578 67.22 -8.73 15.08
C THR A 578 66.96 -7.21 14.96
N LYS A 579 67.64 -6.51 15.84
CA LYS A 579 67.79 -5.04 15.90
C LYS A 579 68.67 -4.56 14.73
N GLY A 580 68.44 -3.36 14.22
CA GLY A 580 69.37 -2.65 13.34
C GLY A 580 68.82 -1.33 12.87
N ARG A 581 68.95 -0.30 13.59
CA ARG A 581 69.59 1.03 13.45
C ARG A 581 69.58 1.70 12.05
N LYS A 582 68.88 2.84 12.00
CA LYS A 582 69.26 4.22 11.56
C LYS A 582 69.71 4.53 10.13
N LYS A 583 69.03 5.67 9.71
CA LYS A 583 69.52 6.76 8.85
C LYS A 583 69.33 6.57 7.33
N SER A 584 68.55 7.35 6.74
CA SER A 584 68.55 8.74 6.27
C SER A 584 67.21 9.03 5.58
#